data_294f25f478189f811bb35c4b0f891c0c
#
_entry.id   294f25f478189f811bb35c4b0f891c0c
#
_cell.length_a   1.000
_cell.length_b   1.000
_cell.length_c   1.000
_cell.angle_alpha   90.00
_cell.angle_beta   90.00
_cell.angle_gamma   90.00
#
_symmetry.space_group_name_H-M   'P 1'
#
loop_
_entity.id
_entity.type
_entity.pdbx_description
1 polymer ?
#
loop_
_entity_poly.entity_id
_entity_poly.type
_entity_poly.pdbx_seq_one_letter_code
_entity_poly.pdbx_strand_id
1 'polypeptide(L)'
;MEVDKLLIIAHPDDEVLWGGMNLILQSGWFVICSTHLNDPVRSVEFFKTMSWSNVTKYIMFDVKDEYTEDPDEAEKLYRGSTFEKALKEFSKHSWKLVLTHNEIGEYGHEHHRMVHTLVKENFKQSKFFKVGEHLSTLYTDLKRELLFFYKATQSICKKIYNKKGNTLKVSEREHFFNETLYVPLNRKVSNIIHQIWFGNPLDKTSVRYNLMNGVQNVAERNDIVYKLWTNNDLKEENFPLTFHYIQKAIEIGKELEQSRFAQVADLARYEILHRFGGIYLDSLFEISDEFCKYIQKHSNFELIVANEDPCGLKCKGGPGHYVSNGFFACIPGCINLKRLLHPASLNDIDFYNVRINQETGPYFFRKGIRTRDKVHVIDTDKIYPFMVNDSEYRPGEINQCISEDDKLIHDCLKKKYPKSLAVYQSGFGGSWSW
;
A
#
# COMPACT_ATOMS: atom_id res chain seq x y z
N MET A 1 6.29 4.96 -12.52
CA MET A 1 7.19 5.54 -11.49
C MET A 1 8.60 5.46 -12.01
N GLU A 2 9.37 6.53 -11.81
CA GLU A 2 10.79 6.56 -12.17
C GLU A 2 11.58 5.65 -11.22
N VAL A 3 12.52 4.89 -11.76
CA VAL A 3 13.43 4.03 -10.99
C VAL A 3 14.69 4.84 -10.75
N ASP A 4 14.90 5.29 -9.53
CA ASP A 4 15.99 6.19 -9.15
C ASP A 4 16.89 5.67 -8.02
N LYS A 5 16.53 4.51 -7.44
CA LYS A 5 17.25 3.86 -6.34
C LYS A 5 17.61 2.42 -6.66
N LEU A 6 18.79 2.01 -6.25
CA LEU A 6 19.35 0.70 -6.51
C LEU A 6 19.68 0.01 -5.19
N LEU A 7 19.18 -1.21 -5.00
CA LEU A 7 19.58 -2.10 -3.92
C LEU A 7 20.25 -3.34 -4.51
N ILE A 8 21.46 -3.64 -4.06
CA ILE A 8 22.26 -4.76 -4.56
C ILE A 8 22.60 -5.67 -3.39
N ILE A 9 22.23 -6.95 -3.50
CA ILE A 9 22.36 -7.96 -2.44
C ILE A 9 22.98 -9.25 -2.96
N ALA A 10 23.49 -10.04 -2.02
CA ALA A 10 24.07 -11.34 -2.32
C ALA A 10 22.97 -12.42 -2.46
N HIS A 11 22.13 -12.59 -1.45
CA HIS A 11 21.17 -13.69 -1.38
C HIS A 11 19.73 -13.21 -1.29
N PRO A 12 18.77 -14.02 -1.74
CA PRO A 12 17.36 -13.81 -1.45
C PRO A 12 17.12 -13.86 0.07
N ASP A 13 16.59 -12.80 0.65
CA ASP A 13 16.35 -12.46 2.06
C ASP A 13 17.20 -11.30 2.61
N ASP A 14 18.39 -11.07 2.08
CA ASP A 14 19.25 -9.96 2.49
C ASP A 14 18.54 -8.60 2.34
N GLU A 15 17.73 -8.46 1.29
CA GLU A 15 16.96 -7.23 1.08
C GLU A 15 15.99 -6.96 2.23
N VAL A 16 15.46 -8.01 2.85
CA VAL A 16 14.57 -7.87 4.02
C VAL A 16 15.39 -7.71 5.28
N LEU A 17 16.43 -8.51 5.45
CA LEU A 17 17.26 -8.50 6.66
C LEU A 17 17.94 -7.14 6.88
N TRP A 18 18.39 -6.49 5.81
CA TRP A 18 19.23 -5.29 5.89
C TRP A 18 18.59 -4.02 5.32
N GLY A 19 17.62 -4.16 4.42
CA GLY A 19 17.01 -3.05 3.70
C GLY A 19 15.48 -3.04 3.64
N GLY A 20 14.81 -3.97 4.33
CA GLY A 20 13.37 -4.22 4.18
C GLY A 20 12.49 -3.00 4.41
N MET A 21 12.82 -2.19 5.41
CA MET A 21 12.06 -0.99 5.69
C MET A 21 12.26 0.10 4.63
N ASN A 22 13.46 0.21 4.05
CA ASN A 22 13.71 1.12 2.93
C ASN A 22 12.84 0.74 1.73
N LEU A 23 12.70 -0.57 1.43
CA LEU A 23 11.88 -1.07 0.33
C LEU A 23 10.38 -0.90 0.58
N ILE A 24 9.93 -1.10 1.83
CA ILE A 24 8.52 -0.93 2.19
C ILE A 24 8.11 0.53 2.16
N LEU A 25 8.97 1.39 2.71
CA LEU A 25 8.62 2.77 2.97
C LEU A 25 8.80 3.69 1.76
N GLN A 26 9.43 3.22 0.70
CA GLN A 26 9.77 4.04 -0.47
C GLN A 26 9.56 3.28 -1.77
N SER A 27 9.16 3.98 -2.81
CA SER A 27 9.09 3.49 -4.18
C SER A 27 10.34 3.87 -4.99
N GLY A 28 10.41 3.43 -6.24
CA GLY A 28 11.50 3.77 -7.16
C GLY A 28 12.74 2.88 -6.99
N TRP A 29 12.63 1.75 -6.31
CA TRP A 29 13.70 0.79 -6.13
C TRP A 29 13.83 -0.16 -7.32
N PHE A 30 15.07 -0.39 -7.74
CA PHE A 30 15.48 -1.56 -8.51
C PHE A 30 16.32 -2.46 -7.59
N VAL A 31 15.87 -3.70 -7.40
CA VAL A 31 16.58 -4.67 -6.55
C VAL A 31 17.31 -5.68 -7.42
N ILE A 32 18.59 -5.89 -7.13
CA ILE A 32 19.46 -6.84 -7.81
C ILE A 32 19.96 -7.85 -6.80
N CYS A 33 19.66 -9.13 -7.01
CA CYS A 33 20.18 -10.25 -6.22
C CYS A 33 21.20 -11.04 -7.04
N SER A 34 22.38 -11.35 -6.46
CA SER A 34 23.46 -11.97 -7.23
C SER A 34 23.34 -13.49 -7.40
N THR A 35 22.58 -14.18 -6.54
CA THR A 35 22.53 -15.64 -6.48
C THR A 35 21.12 -16.21 -6.64
N HIS A 36 21.01 -17.53 -6.77
CA HIS A 36 19.77 -18.32 -6.64
C HIS A 36 18.66 -18.07 -7.68
N LEU A 37 18.96 -17.52 -8.85
CA LEU A 37 17.93 -17.38 -9.90
C LEU A 37 17.30 -18.74 -10.26
N ASN A 38 18.13 -19.79 -10.37
CA ASN A 38 17.69 -21.13 -10.77
C ASN A 38 17.23 -22.01 -9.59
N ASP A 39 17.26 -21.50 -8.36
CA ASP A 39 16.68 -22.19 -7.21
C ASP A 39 15.15 -21.98 -7.18
N PRO A 40 14.34 -23.05 -7.40
CA PRO A 40 12.90 -22.90 -7.57
C PRO A 40 12.18 -22.48 -6.29
N VAL A 41 12.81 -22.59 -5.12
CA VAL A 41 12.25 -22.20 -3.84
C VAL A 41 12.63 -20.76 -3.51
N ARG A 42 13.93 -20.47 -3.50
CA ARG A 42 14.44 -19.16 -3.09
C ARG A 42 14.07 -18.05 -4.06
N SER A 43 14.08 -18.33 -5.38
CA SER A 43 13.64 -17.35 -6.38
C SER A 43 12.15 -16.99 -6.23
N VAL A 44 11.30 -17.99 -5.99
CA VAL A 44 9.84 -17.74 -5.80
C VAL A 44 9.58 -16.95 -4.53
N GLU A 45 10.29 -17.22 -3.43
CA GLU A 45 10.15 -16.45 -2.20
C GLU A 45 10.62 -15.00 -2.39
N PHE A 46 11.73 -14.79 -3.09
CA PHE A 46 12.23 -13.47 -3.47
C PHE A 46 11.19 -12.71 -4.32
N PHE A 47 10.66 -13.31 -5.38
CA PHE A 47 9.69 -12.65 -6.25
C PHE A 47 8.41 -12.26 -5.52
N LYS A 48 7.93 -13.11 -4.62
CA LYS A 48 6.78 -12.78 -3.74
C LYS A 48 7.10 -11.58 -2.85
N THR A 49 8.28 -11.54 -2.26
CA THR A 49 8.72 -10.43 -1.41
C THR A 49 8.82 -9.13 -2.20
N MET A 50 9.39 -9.18 -3.42
CA MET A 50 9.46 -8.01 -4.30
C MET A 50 8.08 -7.49 -4.68
N SER A 51 7.17 -8.39 -5.05
CA SER A 51 5.78 -8.02 -5.39
C SER A 51 5.03 -7.40 -4.22
N TRP A 52 5.29 -7.86 -3.00
CA TRP A 52 4.67 -7.31 -1.80
C TRP A 52 5.33 -6.01 -1.30
N SER A 53 6.58 -5.75 -1.66
CA SER A 53 7.31 -4.51 -1.37
C SER A 53 6.93 -3.40 -2.37
N ASN A 54 7.37 -2.15 -2.11
CA ASN A 54 7.21 -1.04 -3.07
C ASN A 54 8.33 -1.01 -4.12
N VAL A 55 8.84 -2.19 -4.49
CA VAL A 55 9.90 -2.36 -5.48
C VAL A 55 9.33 -2.18 -6.88
N THR A 56 9.98 -1.36 -7.69
CA THR A 56 9.53 -1.06 -9.05
C THR A 56 10.08 -2.04 -10.07
N LYS A 57 11.34 -2.48 -9.89
CA LYS A 57 12.01 -3.47 -10.74
C LYS A 57 12.88 -4.38 -9.88
N TYR A 58 13.05 -5.60 -10.33
CA TYR A 58 13.98 -6.54 -9.70
C TYR A 58 14.56 -7.52 -10.72
N ILE A 59 15.74 -8.04 -10.44
CA ILE A 59 16.42 -9.06 -11.23
C ILE A 59 17.25 -9.95 -10.30
N MET A 60 17.32 -11.22 -10.64
CA MET A 60 18.23 -12.17 -9.99
C MET A 60 19.25 -12.68 -10.97
N PHE A 61 20.40 -13.04 -10.44
CA PHE A 61 21.47 -13.76 -11.12
C PHE A 61 21.69 -15.12 -10.48
N ASP A 62 22.55 -15.92 -11.07
CA ASP A 62 22.85 -17.27 -10.61
C ASP A 62 24.33 -17.45 -10.37
N VAL A 63 24.96 -16.50 -9.67
CA VAL A 63 26.30 -16.71 -9.14
C VAL A 63 26.23 -17.86 -8.16
N LYS A 64 27.13 -18.83 -8.29
CA LYS A 64 27.13 -20.06 -7.50
C LYS A 64 27.28 -19.70 -6.02
N ASP A 65 26.33 -20.13 -5.20
CA ASP A 65 26.34 -19.92 -3.75
C ASP A 65 27.00 -21.12 -3.06
N GLU A 66 28.33 -21.16 -3.12
CA GLU A 66 29.14 -22.13 -2.39
C GLU A 66 29.64 -21.50 -1.11
N TYR A 67 29.36 -22.14 0.02
CA TYR A 67 29.91 -21.68 1.28
C TYR A 67 31.43 -21.71 1.22
N THR A 68 32.06 -20.59 1.39
CA THR A 68 33.51 -20.43 1.50
C THR A 68 33.84 -19.39 2.55
N GLU A 69 34.92 -19.62 3.28
CA GLU A 69 35.55 -18.64 4.17
C GLU A 69 36.78 -18.01 3.52
N ASP A 70 37.14 -18.49 2.29
CA ASP A 70 38.27 -18.01 1.51
C ASP A 70 37.83 -16.87 0.56
N PRO A 71 38.32 -15.63 0.76
CA PRO A 71 38.04 -14.50 -0.11
C PRO A 71 38.42 -14.73 -1.58
N ASP A 72 39.52 -15.45 -1.83
CA ASP A 72 40.00 -15.71 -3.20
C ASP A 72 39.05 -16.66 -3.96
N GLU A 73 38.44 -17.59 -3.26
CA GLU A 73 37.42 -18.47 -3.85
C GLU A 73 36.14 -17.70 -4.16
N ALA A 74 35.67 -16.88 -3.22
CA ALA A 74 34.54 -16.01 -3.45
C ALA A 74 34.78 -15.06 -4.65
N GLU A 75 35.99 -14.49 -4.75
CA GLU A 75 36.33 -13.62 -5.88
C GLU A 75 36.22 -14.33 -7.22
N LYS A 76 36.71 -15.57 -7.32
CA LYS A 76 36.64 -16.39 -8.56
C LYS A 76 35.20 -16.63 -9.02
N LEU A 77 34.25 -16.75 -8.08
CA LEU A 77 32.82 -16.94 -8.43
C LEU A 77 32.19 -15.68 -9.05
N TYR A 78 32.61 -14.50 -8.61
CA TYR A 78 32.01 -13.23 -9.01
C TYR A 78 32.71 -12.58 -10.21
N ARG A 79 34.05 -12.65 -10.29
CA ARG A 79 34.80 -11.99 -11.39
C ARG A 79 34.49 -12.64 -12.73
N GLY A 80 34.17 -11.79 -13.72
CA GLY A 80 33.79 -12.24 -15.06
C GLY A 80 32.36 -12.76 -15.18
N SER A 81 31.60 -12.85 -14.06
CA SER A 81 30.22 -13.32 -14.05
C SER A 81 29.27 -12.37 -14.81
N THR A 82 28.08 -12.87 -15.11
CA THR A 82 27.02 -12.06 -15.70
C THR A 82 26.57 -10.96 -14.74
N PHE A 83 26.62 -11.21 -13.42
CA PHE A 83 26.33 -10.23 -12.39
C PHE A 83 27.34 -9.07 -12.43
N GLU A 84 28.63 -9.30 -12.43
CA GLU A 84 29.64 -8.23 -12.52
C GLU A 84 29.48 -7.39 -13.81
N LYS A 85 29.25 -8.06 -14.95
CA LYS A 85 28.98 -7.37 -16.22
C LYS A 85 27.76 -6.47 -16.15
N ALA A 86 26.69 -6.95 -15.53
CA ALA A 86 25.48 -6.18 -15.34
C ALA A 86 25.70 -4.95 -14.42
N LEU A 87 26.48 -5.08 -13.34
CA LEU A 87 26.83 -3.96 -12.48
C LEU A 87 27.56 -2.85 -13.25
N LYS A 88 28.49 -3.21 -14.13
CA LYS A 88 29.19 -2.26 -15.00
C LYS A 88 28.25 -1.51 -15.94
N GLU A 89 27.20 -2.17 -16.46
CA GLU A 89 26.16 -1.49 -17.25
C GLU A 89 25.27 -0.59 -16.40
N PHE A 90 24.80 -1.06 -15.26
CA PHE A 90 23.97 -0.25 -14.37
C PHE A 90 24.70 0.96 -13.77
N SER A 91 26.03 0.90 -13.62
CA SER A 91 26.83 2.03 -13.13
C SER A 91 26.90 3.21 -14.10
N LYS A 92 26.54 3.01 -15.37
CA LYS A 92 26.44 4.09 -16.38
C LYS A 92 25.22 5.00 -16.15
N HIS A 93 24.25 4.56 -15.36
CA HIS A 93 23.06 5.35 -15.01
C HIS A 93 23.32 6.20 -13.76
N SER A 94 22.63 7.33 -13.69
CA SER A 94 22.65 8.18 -12.50
C SER A 94 21.63 7.65 -11.50
N TRP A 95 22.13 7.21 -10.35
CA TRP A 95 21.31 6.72 -9.24
C TRP A 95 21.29 7.73 -8.10
N LYS A 96 20.11 8.04 -7.58
CA LYS A 96 19.91 8.88 -6.40
C LYS A 96 20.44 8.24 -5.12
N LEU A 97 20.34 6.92 -5.05
CA LEU A 97 20.83 6.10 -3.95
C LEU A 97 21.21 4.72 -4.47
N VAL A 98 22.40 4.26 -4.12
CA VAL A 98 22.83 2.86 -4.28
C VAL A 98 23.09 2.30 -2.87
N LEU A 99 22.41 1.23 -2.51
CA LEU A 99 22.49 0.59 -1.21
C LEU A 99 22.96 -0.87 -1.37
N THR A 100 23.89 -1.31 -0.55
CA THR A 100 24.44 -2.67 -0.60
C THR A 100 25.05 -3.10 0.74
N HIS A 101 25.62 -4.30 0.76
CA HIS A 101 26.36 -4.87 1.88
C HIS A 101 27.51 -3.98 2.35
N ASN A 102 27.91 -4.12 3.61
CA ASN A 102 29.07 -3.43 4.16
C ASN A 102 30.37 -4.23 3.95
N GLU A 103 31.52 -3.61 4.25
CA GLU A 103 32.85 -4.17 4.02
C GLU A 103 33.17 -5.42 4.85
N ILE A 104 32.50 -5.61 5.99
CA ILE A 104 32.68 -6.78 6.84
C ILE A 104 31.69 -7.90 6.51
N GLY A 105 30.75 -7.68 5.54
CA GLY A 105 29.74 -8.64 5.14
C GLY A 105 28.71 -8.90 6.25
N GLU A 106 28.30 -7.86 6.99
CA GLU A 106 27.38 -7.83 8.14
C GLU A 106 27.84 -8.74 9.30
N TYR A 107 27.97 -10.02 9.06
CA TYR A 107 28.40 -11.04 10.02
C TYR A 107 29.59 -11.87 9.52
N GLY A 108 30.33 -11.39 8.53
CA GLY A 108 31.52 -12.04 8.00
C GLY A 108 31.29 -12.95 6.79
N HIS A 109 30.16 -12.79 6.08
CA HIS A 109 29.84 -13.61 4.91
C HIS A 109 30.64 -13.17 3.67
N GLU A 110 31.42 -14.05 3.05
CA GLU A 110 32.30 -13.69 1.94
C GLU A 110 31.55 -13.23 0.68
N HIS A 111 30.40 -13.82 0.35
CA HIS A 111 29.58 -13.34 -0.75
C HIS A 111 29.10 -11.89 -0.54
N HIS A 112 28.75 -11.48 0.69
CA HIS A 112 28.40 -10.11 1.02
C HIS A 112 29.58 -9.16 0.81
N ARG A 113 30.79 -9.57 1.23
CA ARG A 113 32.03 -8.80 1.04
C ARG A 113 32.35 -8.63 -0.45
N MET A 114 32.16 -9.68 -1.26
CA MET A 114 32.36 -9.60 -2.69
C MET A 114 31.35 -8.68 -3.38
N VAL A 115 30.07 -8.75 -3.04
CA VAL A 115 29.06 -7.81 -3.55
C VAL A 115 29.41 -6.38 -3.14
N HIS A 116 29.81 -6.15 -1.87
CA HIS A 116 30.31 -4.84 -1.42
C HIS A 116 31.47 -4.34 -2.28
N THR A 117 32.49 -5.17 -2.50
CA THR A 117 33.69 -4.81 -3.28
C THR A 117 33.32 -4.42 -4.70
N LEU A 118 32.52 -5.24 -5.39
CA LEU A 118 32.09 -4.96 -6.76
C LEU A 118 31.24 -3.68 -6.87
N VAL A 119 30.37 -3.44 -5.89
CA VAL A 119 29.56 -2.21 -5.88
C VAL A 119 30.44 -0.99 -5.63
N LYS A 120 31.37 -1.06 -4.70
CA LYS A 120 32.31 0.04 -4.39
C LYS A 120 33.21 0.38 -5.61
N GLU A 121 33.62 -0.61 -6.36
CA GLU A 121 34.40 -0.42 -7.59
C GLU A 121 33.60 0.29 -8.69
N ASN A 122 32.31 -0.01 -8.81
CA ASN A 122 31.48 0.47 -9.92
C ASN A 122 30.65 1.72 -9.60
N PHE A 123 30.29 1.98 -8.32
CA PHE A 123 29.39 3.06 -7.93
C PHE A 123 30.05 4.01 -6.92
N LYS A 124 30.37 5.23 -7.33
CA LYS A 124 31.08 6.23 -6.53
C LYS A 124 30.34 6.72 -5.29
N GLN A 125 29.01 6.63 -5.26
CA GLN A 125 28.15 7.17 -4.18
C GLN A 125 27.30 6.07 -3.53
N SER A 126 27.87 4.91 -3.31
CA SER A 126 27.18 3.82 -2.62
C SER A 126 27.08 4.07 -1.11
N LYS A 127 25.97 3.60 -0.53
CA LYS A 127 25.74 3.49 0.90
C LYS A 127 25.73 2.02 1.29
N PHE A 128 26.11 1.75 2.52
CA PHE A 128 26.28 0.39 3.00
C PHE A 128 25.34 0.10 4.15
N PHE A 129 24.86 -1.16 4.23
CA PHE A 129 24.07 -1.58 5.38
C PHE A 129 24.81 -1.31 6.67
N LYS A 130 24.10 -0.74 7.63
CA LYS A 130 24.60 -0.52 8.98
C LYS A 130 23.66 -1.20 9.94
N VAL A 131 24.23 -1.81 10.97
CA VAL A 131 23.47 -2.16 12.16
C VAL A 131 23.08 -0.81 12.79
N GLY A 132 21.92 -0.32 12.42
CA GLY A 132 21.42 0.99 12.80
C GLY A 132 20.73 0.99 14.16
N GLU A 133 19.91 2.00 14.40
CA GLU A 133 19.04 2.05 15.58
C GLU A 133 17.97 0.96 15.51
N HIS A 134 17.54 0.48 16.68
CA HIS A 134 16.46 -0.50 16.76
C HIS A 134 15.16 0.08 16.16
N LEU A 135 14.55 -0.67 15.25
CA LEU A 135 13.29 -0.29 14.63
C LEU A 135 12.18 -0.15 15.69
N SER A 136 11.29 0.81 15.50
CA SER A 136 10.08 0.89 16.30
C SER A 136 9.27 -0.40 16.20
N THR A 137 8.46 -0.72 17.20
CA THR A 137 7.63 -1.93 17.23
C THR A 137 6.83 -2.13 15.94
N LEU A 138 6.31 -1.04 15.37
CA LEU A 138 5.58 -1.07 14.11
C LEU A 138 6.43 -1.59 12.95
N TYR A 139 7.63 -1.04 12.78
CA TYR A 139 8.54 -1.44 11.70
C TYR A 139 9.09 -2.86 11.92
N THR A 140 9.32 -3.23 13.17
CA THR A 140 9.67 -4.60 13.53
C THR A 140 8.59 -5.60 13.11
N ASP A 141 7.33 -5.31 13.38
CA ASP A 141 6.21 -6.15 12.97
C ASP A 141 6.11 -6.29 11.45
N LEU A 142 6.28 -5.20 10.71
CA LEU A 142 6.28 -5.22 9.24
C LEU A 142 7.45 -6.02 8.66
N LYS A 143 8.62 -5.87 9.25
CA LYS A 143 9.80 -6.63 8.83
C LYS A 143 9.61 -8.13 9.08
N ARG A 144 8.94 -8.52 10.18
CA ARG A 144 8.54 -9.91 10.44
C ARG A 144 7.57 -10.42 9.39
N GLU A 145 6.61 -9.60 8.96
CA GLU A 145 5.69 -9.97 7.88
C GLU A 145 6.41 -10.22 6.55
N LEU A 146 7.41 -9.41 6.21
CA LEU A 146 8.26 -9.65 5.04
C LEU A 146 9.06 -10.96 5.15
N LEU A 147 9.69 -11.19 6.30
CA LEU A 147 10.47 -12.41 6.55
C LEU A 147 9.61 -13.67 6.48
N PHE A 148 8.30 -13.54 6.66
CA PHE A 148 7.37 -14.67 6.52
C PHE A 148 7.33 -15.25 5.10
N PHE A 149 7.66 -14.49 4.06
CA PHE A 149 7.74 -15.01 2.69
C PHE A 149 8.89 -16.00 2.50
N TYR A 150 9.92 -15.94 3.35
CA TYR A 150 11.09 -16.81 3.33
C TYR A 150 10.97 -18.07 4.21
N LYS A 151 9.74 -18.58 4.39
CA LYS A 151 9.45 -19.71 5.28
C LYS A 151 10.19 -21.00 4.93
N ALA A 152 10.33 -21.30 3.66
CA ALA A 152 10.91 -22.57 3.22
C ALA A 152 12.43 -22.57 3.30
N THR A 153 13.07 -21.43 2.98
CA THR A 153 14.52 -21.31 2.94
C THR A 153 15.14 -20.93 4.27
N GLN A 154 14.39 -20.20 5.13
CA GLN A 154 15.00 -19.62 6.31
C GLN A 154 14.71 -20.38 7.59
N SER A 155 15.74 -21.09 8.06
CA SER A 155 15.78 -21.58 9.45
C SER A 155 15.65 -20.43 10.47
N ILE A 156 15.98 -19.20 10.07
CA ILE A 156 15.80 -17.96 10.84
C ILE A 156 14.32 -17.69 11.07
N CYS A 157 13.48 -17.78 10.03
CA CYS A 157 12.05 -17.61 10.19
C CYS A 157 11.43 -18.68 11.08
N LYS A 158 11.90 -19.94 10.99
CA LYS A 158 11.50 -21.03 11.89
C LYS A 158 11.97 -20.82 13.33
N LYS A 159 13.03 -20.05 13.54
CA LYS A 159 13.56 -19.71 14.86
C LYS A 159 12.99 -18.42 15.44
N ILE A 160 12.47 -17.52 14.60
CA ILE A 160 11.78 -16.29 15.02
C ILE A 160 10.36 -16.63 15.50
N TYR A 161 9.68 -17.58 14.85
CA TYR A 161 8.36 -18.07 15.24
C TYR A 161 8.48 -19.47 15.83
N ASN A 162 8.20 -19.63 17.12
CA ASN A 162 8.03 -20.97 17.68
C ASN A 162 6.74 -21.62 17.16
N LYS A 163 6.60 -22.96 17.35
CA LYS A 163 5.43 -23.73 16.92
C LYS A 163 4.07 -23.21 17.44
N LYS A 164 4.07 -22.26 18.38
CA LYS A 164 2.87 -21.62 18.97
C LYS A 164 2.66 -20.18 18.52
N GLY A 165 3.44 -19.69 17.54
CA GLY A 165 3.33 -18.30 17.06
C GLY A 165 3.89 -17.25 18.03
N ASN A 166 4.47 -17.64 19.16
CA ASN A 166 5.10 -16.72 20.10
C ASN A 166 6.54 -16.41 19.63
N THR A 167 6.91 -15.15 19.69
CA THR A 167 8.29 -14.73 19.41
C THR A 167 9.27 -15.44 20.35
N LEU A 168 10.24 -16.14 19.77
CA LEU A 168 11.40 -16.60 20.52
C LEU A 168 12.12 -15.41 21.15
N LYS A 169 12.74 -15.65 22.33
CA LYS A 169 13.57 -14.65 23.01
C LYS A 169 14.55 -14.05 21.99
N VAL A 170 14.35 -12.77 21.73
CA VAL A 170 14.97 -11.99 20.65
C VAL A 170 16.46 -11.69 20.93
N SER A 171 16.96 -12.04 22.11
CA SER A 171 18.27 -11.60 22.63
C SER A 171 19.49 -11.96 21.75
N GLU A 172 19.39 -12.96 20.87
CA GLU A 172 20.54 -13.36 20.04
C GLU A 172 20.46 -12.85 18.60
N ARG A 173 19.36 -12.20 18.19
CA ARG A 173 19.12 -11.77 16.80
C ARG A 173 18.45 -10.41 16.69
N GLU A 174 18.53 -9.58 17.71
CA GLU A 174 18.01 -8.22 17.71
C GLU A 174 18.59 -7.35 16.59
N HIS A 175 19.81 -7.66 16.14
CA HIS A 175 20.48 -6.93 15.06
C HIS A 175 19.71 -6.98 13.71
N PHE A 176 18.91 -8.02 13.45
CA PHE A 176 18.06 -8.06 12.23
C PHE A 176 16.91 -7.06 12.25
N PHE A 177 16.57 -6.54 13.41
CA PHE A 177 15.57 -5.47 13.55
C PHE A 177 16.19 -4.09 13.67
N ASN A 178 17.50 -3.99 13.47
CA ASN A 178 18.21 -2.73 13.39
C ASN A 178 18.45 -2.41 11.91
N GLU A 179 17.92 -1.29 11.48
CA GLU A 179 18.04 -0.87 10.08
C GLU A 179 18.17 0.64 10.00
N THR A 180 19.12 1.12 9.20
CA THR A 180 19.25 2.55 8.93
C THR A 180 18.31 2.93 7.78
N LEU A 181 17.43 3.89 8.04
CA LEU A 181 16.57 4.48 7.02
C LEU A 181 17.33 5.58 6.28
N TYR A 182 17.63 5.35 5.01
CA TYR A 182 18.47 6.25 4.20
C TYR A 182 17.74 7.44 3.59
N VAL A 183 16.40 7.43 3.66
CA VAL A 183 15.62 8.54 3.16
C VAL A 183 14.73 9.07 4.29
N PRO A 184 14.73 10.39 4.54
CA PRO A 184 13.86 10.98 5.55
C PRO A 184 12.39 10.57 5.29
N LEU A 185 11.72 10.15 6.37
CA LEU A 185 10.28 9.82 6.33
C LEU A 185 9.41 11.09 6.21
N ASN A 186 9.84 12.07 5.43
CA ASN A 186 9.04 13.25 5.16
C ASN A 186 7.97 12.91 4.10
N ARG A 187 7.14 11.89 4.44
CA ARG A 187 6.06 11.43 3.59
C ARG A 187 4.84 12.28 3.83
N LYS A 188 4.22 12.65 2.75
CA LYS A 188 2.95 13.36 2.75
C LYS A 188 1.94 12.58 1.92
N VAL A 189 0.68 12.76 2.23
CA VAL A 189 -0.41 12.37 1.34
C VAL A 189 -0.13 12.97 -0.04
N SER A 190 -0.11 12.13 -1.06
CA SER A 190 0.16 12.57 -2.44
C SER A 190 -0.95 13.51 -2.93
N ASN A 191 -0.58 14.47 -3.74
CA ASN A 191 -1.52 15.48 -4.27
C ASN A 191 -2.31 14.91 -5.47
N ILE A 192 -3.07 13.84 -5.22
CA ILE A 192 -3.89 13.15 -6.22
C ILE A 192 -5.20 12.66 -5.60
N ILE A 193 -6.30 12.81 -6.31
CA ILE A 193 -7.60 12.23 -5.99
C ILE A 193 -7.87 11.07 -6.92
N HIS A 194 -8.25 9.94 -6.35
CA HIS A 194 -8.64 8.72 -7.05
C HIS A 194 -10.13 8.47 -6.88
N GLN A 195 -10.81 8.24 -7.98
CA GLN A 195 -12.16 7.66 -8.02
C GLN A 195 -12.15 6.40 -8.89
N ILE A 196 -13.06 5.48 -8.61
CA ILE A 196 -13.18 4.20 -9.33
C ILE A 196 -14.59 4.11 -9.91
N TRP A 197 -14.65 3.69 -11.19
CA TRP A 197 -15.88 3.29 -11.84
C TRP A 197 -15.66 2.03 -12.67
N PHE A 198 -16.00 0.89 -12.11
CA PHE A 198 -15.98 -0.40 -12.80
C PHE A 198 -17.39 -0.87 -13.10
N GLY A 199 -17.57 -1.59 -14.20
CA GLY A 199 -18.87 -2.12 -14.65
C GLY A 199 -19.39 -1.43 -15.90
N ASN A 200 -20.69 -1.17 -15.93
CA ASN A 200 -21.34 -0.56 -17.09
C ASN A 200 -20.83 0.86 -17.37
N PRO A 201 -20.86 1.31 -18.63
CA PRO A 201 -20.51 2.68 -18.97
C PRO A 201 -21.30 3.69 -18.12
N LEU A 202 -20.59 4.69 -17.58
CA LEU A 202 -21.20 5.74 -16.77
C LEU A 202 -22.07 6.64 -17.65
N ASP A 203 -23.36 6.73 -17.32
CA ASP A 203 -24.27 7.65 -17.97
C ASP A 203 -23.88 9.10 -17.64
N LYS A 204 -23.55 9.86 -18.69
CA LYS A 204 -23.13 11.26 -18.59
C LYS A 204 -24.23 12.22 -18.11
N THR A 205 -25.48 11.77 -18.12
CA THR A 205 -26.63 12.56 -17.61
C THR A 205 -26.95 12.23 -16.16
N SER A 206 -26.29 11.22 -15.59
CA SER A 206 -26.55 10.77 -14.23
C SER A 206 -26.02 11.75 -13.19
N VAL A 207 -26.69 11.82 -12.05
CA VAL A 207 -26.23 12.58 -10.88
C VAL A 207 -24.82 12.13 -10.46
N ARG A 208 -24.54 10.85 -10.56
CA ARG A 208 -23.22 10.30 -10.23
C ARG A 208 -22.12 10.85 -11.12
N TYR A 209 -22.35 10.94 -12.43
CA TYR A 209 -21.41 11.58 -13.35
C TYR A 209 -21.16 13.05 -12.96
N ASN A 210 -22.23 13.79 -12.65
CA ASN A 210 -22.12 15.18 -12.26
C ASN A 210 -21.33 15.37 -10.96
N LEU A 211 -21.54 14.49 -9.96
CA LEU A 211 -20.75 14.51 -8.72
C LEU A 211 -19.26 14.21 -8.97
N MET A 212 -18.96 13.19 -9.77
CA MET A 212 -17.57 12.86 -10.12
C MET A 212 -16.90 14.00 -10.89
N ASN A 213 -17.60 14.62 -11.83
CA ASN A 213 -17.12 15.80 -12.55
C ASN A 213 -16.93 17.02 -11.61
N GLY A 214 -17.81 17.17 -10.63
CA GLY A 214 -17.67 18.17 -9.56
C GLY A 214 -16.38 17.99 -8.75
N VAL A 215 -16.07 16.73 -8.36
CA VAL A 215 -14.82 16.39 -7.68
C VAL A 215 -13.60 16.71 -8.56
N GLN A 216 -13.65 16.36 -9.84
CA GLN A 216 -12.59 16.70 -10.80
C GLN A 216 -12.37 18.21 -10.87
N ASN A 217 -13.42 19.00 -11.02
CA ASN A 217 -13.34 20.45 -11.09
C ASN A 217 -12.74 21.08 -9.83
N VAL A 218 -13.09 20.53 -8.64
CA VAL A 218 -12.46 20.97 -7.37
C VAL A 218 -11.00 20.59 -7.32
N ALA A 219 -10.64 19.40 -7.74
CA ALA A 219 -9.24 18.95 -7.80
C ALA A 219 -8.39 19.88 -8.68
N GLU A 220 -8.87 20.17 -9.89
CA GLU A 220 -8.18 21.04 -10.86
C GLU A 220 -7.95 22.46 -10.32
N ARG A 221 -8.98 23.04 -9.66
CA ARG A 221 -8.85 24.39 -9.04
C ARG A 221 -7.87 24.46 -7.88
N ASN A 222 -7.56 23.31 -7.27
CA ASN A 222 -6.63 23.21 -6.13
C ASN A 222 -5.29 22.60 -6.51
N ASP A 223 -4.95 22.54 -7.80
CA ASP A 223 -3.72 21.94 -8.32
C ASP A 223 -3.50 20.49 -7.87
N ILE A 224 -4.60 19.73 -7.74
CA ILE A 224 -4.60 18.32 -7.37
C ILE A 224 -4.84 17.48 -8.63
N VAL A 225 -4.02 16.47 -8.86
CA VAL A 225 -4.21 15.53 -9.96
C VAL A 225 -5.48 14.73 -9.72
N TYR A 226 -6.33 14.59 -10.73
CA TYR A 226 -7.50 13.72 -10.69
C TYR A 226 -7.29 12.49 -11.56
N LYS A 227 -7.53 11.29 -11.02
CA LYS A 227 -7.48 10.02 -11.77
C LYS A 227 -8.75 9.23 -11.57
N LEU A 228 -9.50 9.04 -12.64
CA LEU A 228 -10.59 8.07 -12.71
C LEU A 228 -10.05 6.71 -13.17
N TRP A 229 -10.27 5.68 -12.37
CA TRP A 229 -9.97 4.29 -12.71
C TRP A 229 -11.19 3.63 -13.31
N THR A 230 -11.03 3.00 -14.47
CA THR A 230 -12.10 2.38 -15.24
C THR A 230 -11.80 0.92 -15.58
N ASN A 231 -12.72 0.23 -16.25
CA ASN A 231 -12.50 -1.14 -16.73
C ASN A 231 -11.23 -1.28 -17.57
N ASN A 232 -10.80 -0.24 -18.29
CA ASN A 232 -9.56 -0.25 -19.08
C ASN A 232 -8.30 -0.34 -18.21
N ASP A 233 -8.42 0.03 -16.95
CA ASP A 233 -7.32 0.00 -15.98
C ASP A 233 -7.26 -1.35 -15.22
N LEU A 234 -8.25 -2.24 -15.35
CA LEU A 234 -8.29 -3.57 -14.69
C LEU A 234 -7.31 -4.54 -15.35
N LYS A 235 -6.03 -4.36 -15.04
CA LYS A 235 -4.93 -5.18 -15.56
C LYS A 235 -3.99 -5.53 -14.43
N GLU A 236 -3.32 -6.68 -14.54
CA GLU A 236 -2.39 -7.18 -13.53
C GLU A 236 -1.26 -6.16 -13.24
N GLU A 237 -0.75 -5.47 -14.24
CA GLU A 237 0.27 -4.43 -14.10
C GLU A 237 -0.16 -3.26 -13.19
N ASN A 238 -1.47 -2.98 -13.15
CA ASN A 238 -2.04 -1.94 -12.30
C ASN A 238 -2.39 -2.43 -10.89
N PHE A 239 -2.68 -3.73 -10.75
CA PHE A 239 -3.13 -4.36 -9.50
C PHE A 239 -2.35 -5.64 -9.17
N PRO A 240 -1.00 -5.63 -9.14
CA PRO A 240 -0.21 -6.84 -8.95
C PRO A 240 -0.47 -7.58 -7.63
N LEU A 241 -1.00 -6.90 -6.60
CA LEU A 241 -1.31 -7.51 -5.31
C LEU A 241 -2.74 -8.07 -5.25
N THR A 242 -3.70 -7.42 -5.91
CA THR A 242 -5.12 -7.76 -5.79
C THR A 242 -5.73 -8.34 -7.05
N PHE A 243 -5.04 -8.34 -8.19
CA PHE A 243 -5.62 -8.73 -9.49
C PHE A 243 -6.22 -10.14 -9.48
N HIS A 244 -5.54 -11.12 -8.89
CA HIS A 244 -6.08 -12.48 -8.75
C HIS A 244 -7.41 -12.51 -7.98
N TYR A 245 -7.51 -11.73 -6.90
CA TYR A 245 -8.72 -11.65 -6.07
C TYR A 245 -9.83 -10.86 -6.77
N ILE A 246 -9.47 -9.83 -7.54
CA ILE A 246 -10.38 -9.08 -8.41
C ILE A 246 -10.99 -10.01 -9.47
N GLN A 247 -10.19 -10.82 -10.15
CA GLN A 247 -10.66 -11.80 -11.11
C GLN A 247 -11.62 -12.82 -10.48
N LYS A 248 -11.24 -13.34 -9.30
CA LYS A 248 -12.10 -14.26 -8.53
C LYS A 248 -13.45 -13.63 -8.17
N ALA A 249 -13.47 -12.37 -7.74
CA ALA A 249 -14.73 -11.66 -7.47
C ALA A 249 -15.62 -11.53 -8.72
N ILE A 250 -15.02 -11.21 -9.86
CA ILE A 250 -15.74 -11.10 -11.15
C ILE A 250 -16.30 -12.46 -11.58
N GLU A 251 -15.53 -13.53 -11.45
CA GLU A 251 -15.94 -14.89 -11.81
C GLU A 251 -17.12 -15.37 -10.95
N ILE A 252 -17.02 -15.21 -9.63
CA ILE A 252 -18.10 -15.55 -8.69
C ILE A 252 -19.34 -14.68 -8.95
N GLY A 253 -19.14 -13.40 -9.29
CA GLY A 253 -20.27 -12.55 -9.67
C GLY A 253 -21.03 -13.06 -10.89
N LYS A 254 -20.34 -13.59 -11.90
CA LYS A 254 -20.96 -14.23 -13.07
C LYS A 254 -21.66 -15.54 -12.69
N GLU A 255 -21.03 -16.36 -11.85
CA GLU A 255 -21.61 -17.62 -11.38
C GLU A 255 -22.92 -17.41 -10.60
N LEU A 256 -22.96 -16.38 -9.75
CA LEU A 256 -24.11 -16.05 -8.91
C LEU A 256 -25.14 -15.14 -9.61
N GLU A 257 -24.90 -14.72 -10.84
CA GLU A 257 -25.69 -13.71 -11.55
C GLU A 257 -25.86 -12.41 -10.75
N GLN A 258 -24.84 -12.05 -9.97
CA GLN A 258 -24.82 -10.87 -9.09
C GLN A 258 -23.61 -9.99 -9.38
N SER A 259 -23.83 -8.68 -9.44
CA SER A 259 -22.72 -7.75 -9.58
C SER A 259 -21.80 -7.79 -8.35
N ARG A 260 -20.49 -7.95 -8.57
CA ARG A 260 -19.44 -7.89 -7.54
C ARG A 260 -18.51 -6.70 -7.73
N PHE A 261 -18.89 -5.72 -8.53
CA PHE A 261 -18.04 -4.54 -8.78
C PHE A 261 -17.75 -3.72 -7.53
N ALA A 262 -18.60 -3.79 -6.51
CA ALA A 262 -18.31 -3.19 -5.21
C ALA A 262 -17.10 -3.84 -4.54
N GLN A 263 -17.02 -5.19 -4.52
CA GLN A 263 -15.84 -5.91 -4.01
C GLN A 263 -14.58 -5.62 -4.84
N VAL A 264 -14.72 -5.56 -6.15
CA VAL A 264 -13.64 -5.20 -7.07
C VAL A 264 -13.11 -3.81 -6.76
N ALA A 265 -14.00 -2.82 -6.58
CA ALA A 265 -13.64 -1.46 -6.23
C ALA A 265 -12.98 -1.37 -4.84
N ASP A 266 -13.47 -2.14 -3.86
CA ASP A 266 -12.88 -2.20 -2.52
C ASP A 266 -11.43 -2.69 -2.56
N LEU A 267 -11.17 -3.80 -3.25
CA LEU A 267 -9.82 -4.34 -3.39
C LEU A 267 -8.90 -3.37 -4.13
N ALA A 268 -9.40 -2.79 -5.23
CA ALA A 268 -8.63 -1.86 -6.04
C ALA A 268 -8.26 -0.58 -5.28
N ARG A 269 -9.18 0.03 -4.50
CA ARG A 269 -8.89 1.28 -3.76
C ARG A 269 -7.79 1.10 -2.72
N TYR A 270 -7.72 -0.06 -2.08
CA TYR A 270 -6.67 -0.34 -1.10
C TYR A 270 -5.30 -0.42 -1.78
N GLU A 271 -5.20 -1.10 -2.92
CA GLU A 271 -3.94 -1.19 -3.65
C GLU A 271 -3.54 0.13 -4.29
N ILE A 272 -4.47 0.85 -4.91
CA ILE A 272 -4.22 2.18 -5.49
C ILE A 272 -3.62 3.11 -4.45
N LEU A 273 -4.27 3.24 -3.30
CA LEU A 273 -3.81 4.15 -2.25
C LEU A 273 -2.52 3.67 -1.59
N HIS A 274 -2.33 2.35 -1.46
CA HIS A 274 -1.06 1.81 -0.98
C HIS A 274 0.09 2.17 -1.93
N ARG A 275 -0.10 2.03 -3.24
CA ARG A 275 0.97 2.27 -4.23
C ARG A 275 1.22 3.75 -4.49
N PHE A 276 0.18 4.53 -4.64
CA PHE A 276 0.28 5.93 -5.09
C PHE A 276 0.09 6.94 -3.96
N GLY A 277 -0.49 6.53 -2.83
CA GLY A 277 -0.98 7.45 -1.82
C GLY A 277 -2.13 8.30 -2.36
N GLY A 278 -2.38 9.46 -1.74
CA GLY A 278 -3.39 10.38 -2.20
C GLY A 278 -4.72 10.22 -1.47
N ILE A 279 -5.79 10.62 -2.11
CA ILE A 279 -7.15 10.69 -1.57
C ILE A 279 -8.03 9.77 -2.39
N TYR A 280 -8.73 8.85 -1.76
CA TYR A 280 -9.80 8.06 -2.37
C TYR A 280 -11.16 8.64 -2.00
N LEU A 281 -12.05 8.73 -2.98
CA LEU A 281 -13.44 9.13 -2.82
C LEU A 281 -14.34 8.21 -3.64
N ASP A 282 -15.39 7.68 -3.03
CA ASP A 282 -16.46 7.02 -3.79
C ASP A 282 -17.14 7.98 -4.76
N SER A 283 -17.78 7.46 -5.79
CA SER A 283 -18.39 8.23 -6.89
C SER A 283 -19.56 9.12 -6.48
N LEU A 284 -20.06 8.99 -5.26
CA LEU A 284 -21.15 9.79 -4.71
C LEU A 284 -20.70 10.92 -3.78
N PHE A 285 -19.42 11.23 -3.73
CA PHE A 285 -18.93 12.35 -2.94
C PHE A 285 -19.04 13.68 -3.68
N GLU A 286 -19.40 14.70 -2.93
CA GLU A 286 -19.19 16.10 -3.23
C GLU A 286 -18.16 16.65 -2.25
N ILE A 287 -17.21 17.46 -2.72
CA ILE A 287 -16.16 18.05 -1.90
C ILE A 287 -16.07 19.56 -2.12
N SER A 288 -15.56 20.26 -1.12
CA SER A 288 -15.28 21.70 -1.19
C SER A 288 -13.78 21.98 -1.34
N ASP A 289 -13.41 23.22 -1.67
CA ASP A 289 -12.02 23.67 -1.67
C ASP A 289 -11.40 23.57 -0.26
N GLU A 290 -12.22 23.79 0.78
CA GLU A 290 -11.83 23.63 2.18
C GLU A 290 -11.46 22.18 2.52
N PHE A 291 -12.10 21.19 1.89
CA PHE A 291 -11.72 19.78 2.02
C PHE A 291 -10.29 19.57 1.56
N CYS A 292 -9.93 20.08 0.39
CA CYS A 292 -8.56 19.95 -0.16
C CYS A 292 -7.52 20.58 0.78
N LYS A 293 -7.78 21.79 1.25
CA LYS A 293 -6.92 22.50 2.21
C LYS A 293 -6.79 21.74 3.53
N TYR A 294 -7.88 21.14 4.00
CA TYR A 294 -7.89 20.36 5.22
C TYR A 294 -6.99 19.12 5.09
N ILE A 295 -7.11 18.36 3.99
CA ILE A 295 -6.27 17.19 3.74
C ILE A 295 -4.79 17.60 3.62
N GLN A 296 -4.48 18.67 2.88
CA GLN A 296 -3.11 19.19 2.75
C GLN A 296 -2.50 19.57 4.11
N LYS A 297 -3.27 20.22 4.98
CA LYS A 297 -2.85 20.57 6.35
C LYS A 297 -2.51 19.33 7.19
N HIS A 298 -3.21 18.23 6.99
CA HIS A 298 -3.02 16.98 7.73
C HIS A 298 -2.21 15.93 6.94
N SER A 299 -1.54 16.32 5.85
CA SER A 299 -0.87 15.41 4.92
C SER A 299 0.30 14.61 5.52
N ASN A 300 0.79 14.98 6.71
CA ASN A 300 1.86 14.26 7.41
C ASN A 300 1.37 13.02 8.20
N PHE A 301 0.06 12.77 8.25
CA PHE A 301 -0.47 11.54 8.84
C PHE A 301 -0.28 10.37 7.88
N GLU A 302 -0.05 9.18 8.43
CA GLU A 302 0.09 7.94 7.69
C GLU A 302 -1.21 7.59 6.95
N LEU A 303 -2.33 7.77 7.67
CA LEU A 303 -3.68 7.52 7.18
C LEU A 303 -4.63 8.57 7.74
N ILE A 304 -5.48 9.11 6.89
CA ILE A 304 -6.58 10.00 7.24
C ILE A 304 -7.88 9.27 6.90
N VAL A 305 -8.78 9.15 7.85
CA VAL A 305 -10.08 8.49 7.69
C VAL A 305 -11.19 9.34 8.28
N ALA A 306 -12.43 9.07 7.91
CA ALA A 306 -13.59 9.61 8.59
C ALA A 306 -14.41 8.48 9.21
N ASN A 307 -14.94 8.74 10.40
CA ASN A 307 -15.97 7.88 10.95
C ASN A 307 -17.26 8.12 10.18
N GLU A 308 -17.88 7.05 9.71
CA GLU A 308 -19.26 7.12 9.21
C GLU A 308 -20.26 7.09 10.38
N ASP A 309 -19.91 6.38 11.45
CA ASP A 309 -20.61 6.36 12.72
C ASP A 309 -19.92 7.34 13.69
N PRO A 310 -20.65 8.19 14.45
CA PRO A 310 -20.08 9.12 15.43
C PRO A 310 -19.15 8.47 16.45
N CYS A 311 -19.36 7.20 16.74
CA CYS A 311 -18.55 6.41 17.67
C CYS A 311 -17.24 5.90 17.01
N GLY A 312 -17.33 5.38 15.81
CA GLY A 312 -16.21 4.94 14.95
C GLY A 312 -15.08 4.23 15.67
N LEU A 313 -13.85 4.72 15.47
CA LEU A 313 -12.63 4.15 16.09
C LEU A 313 -12.55 4.26 17.60
N LYS A 314 -13.34 5.13 18.23
CA LYS A 314 -13.33 5.34 19.67
C LYS A 314 -14.15 4.32 20.43
N CYS A 315 -15.02 3.57 19.77
CA CYS A 315 -15.88 2.60 20.40
C CYS A 315 -15.17 1.28 20.67
N LYS A 316 -15.33 0.78 21.88
CA LYS A 316 -14.86 -0.53 22.27
C LYS A 316 -15.86 -1.58 21.80
N GLY A 317 -15.56 -2.18 20.65
CA GLY A 317 -16.10 -3.45 20.20
C GLY A 317 -17.64 -3.58 20.16
N GLY A 318 -18.19 -3.52 18.98
CA GLY A 318 -19.54 -3.91 18.67
C GLY A 318 -19.76 -3.95 17.17
N PRO A 319 -20.73 -4.71 16.65
CA PRO A 319 -20.92 -4.95 15.24
C PRO A 319 -21.41 -3.72 14.42
N GLY A 320 -21.56 -2.55 15.04
CA GLY A 320 -22.02 -1.33 14.38
C GLY A 320 -20.96 -0.26 14.14
N HIS A 321 -19.73 -0.48 14.59
CA HIS A 321 -18.71 0.60 14.61
C HIS A 321 -17.66 0.39 13.56
N TYR A 322 -17.82 1.00 12.39
CA TYR A 322 -16.82 0.92 11.34
C TYR A 322 -16.42 2.31 10.82
N VAL A 323 -15.21 2.34 10.31
CA VAL A 323 -14.66 3.49 9.59
C VAL A 323 -15.01 3.30 8.13
N SER A 324 -15.54 4.34 7.49
CA SER A 324 -15.88 4.26 6.08
C SER A 324 -14.66 3.99 5.21
N ASN A 325 -14.81 3.12 4.23
CA ASN A 325 -13.84 2.95 3.15
C ASN A 325 -14.24 3.69 1.86
N GLY A 326 -15.33 4.45 1.90
CA GLY A 326 -15.74 5.34 0.81
C GLY A 326 -14.93 6.63 0.73
N PHE A 327 -14.32 7.04 1.84
CA PHE A 327 -13.33 8.11 1.90
C PHE A 327 -12.16 7.70 2.80
N PHE A 328 -10.96 7.82 2.29
CA PHE A 328 -9.73 7.87 3.08
C PHE A 328 -8.59 8.47 2.27
N ALA A 329 -7.58 8.99 2.97
CA ALA A 329 -6.37 9.50 2.33
C ALA A 329 -5.14 8.95 3.05
N CYS A 330 -4.07 8.69 2.31
CA CYS A 330 -2.86 8.19 2.93
C CYS A 330 -1.60 8.55 2.15
N ILE A 331 -0.46 8.37 2.82
CA ILE A 331 0.84 8.43 2.17
C ILE A 331 1.06 7.19 1.29
N PRO A 332 1.93 7.24 0.26
CA PRO A 332 2.35 6.04 -0.47
C PRO A 332 3.02 5.03 0.48
N GLY A 333 2.73 3.74 0.28
CA GLY A 333 3.22 2.67 1.15
C GLY A 333 2.58 2.63 2.53
N CYS A 334 1.35 3.11 2.66
CA CYS A 334 0.58 3.13 3.91
C CYS A 334 0.53 1.75 4.56
N ILE A 335 1.01 1.68 5.80
CA ILE A 335 1.15 0.44 6.57
C ILE A 335 -0.21 -0.20 6.88
N ASN A 336 -1.22 0.64 7.15
CA ASN A 336 -2.56 0.16 7.44
C ASN A 336 -3.16 -0.57 6.24
N LEU A 337 -2.96 -0.05 5.02
CA LEU A 337 -3.40 -0.70 3.80
C LEU A 337 -2.56 -1.95 3.48
N LYS A 338 -1.26 -1.90 3.75
CA LYS A 338 -0.37 -3.04 3.54
C LYS A 338 -0.81 -4.29 4.30
N ARG A 339 -1.33 -4.14 5.53
CA ARG A 339 -1.90 -5.26 6.30
C ARG A 339 -3.11 -5.89 5.61
N LEU A 340 -3.95 -5.07 4.98
CA LEU A 340 -5.12 -5.57 4.24
C LEU A 340 -4.71 -6.31 2.97
N LEU A 341 -3.66 -5.83 2.30
CA LEU A 341 -3.12 -6.39 1.07
C LEU A 341 -2.21 -7.60 1.30
N HIS A 342 -1.98 -7.97 2.55
CA HIS A 342 -1.21 -9.17 2.87
C HIS A 342 -1.94 -10.42 2.40
N PRO A 343 -1.26 -11.41 1.76
CA PRO A 343 -1.90 -12.62 1.26
C PRO A 343 -2.75 -13.37 2.28
N ALA A 344 -2.34 -13.40 3.56
CA ALA A 344 -3.15 -14.02 4.61
C ALA A 344 -4.51 -13.33 4.78
N SER A 345 -4.55 -11.98 4.73
CA SER A 345 -5.79 -11.22 4.85
C SER A 345 -6.67 -11.37 3.61
N LEU A 346 -6.06 -11.39 2.41
CA LEU A 346 -6.79 -11.52 1.16
C LEU A 346 -7.33 -12.94 0.94
N ASN A 347 -6.62 -13.97 1.41
CA ASN A 347 -7.07 -15.37 1.34
C ASN A 347 -8.23 -15.67 2.30
N ASP A 348 -8.40 -14.88 3.35
CA ASP A 348 -9.51 -15.01 4.31
C ASP A 348 -10.83 -14.45 3.79
N ILE A 349 -10.83 -13.78 2.61
CA ILE A 349 -12.04 -13.19 2.01
C ILE A 349 -12.96 -14.28 1.47
N ASP A 350 -14.19 -14.33 1.96
CA ASP A 350 -15.24 -15.15 1.40
C ASP A 350 -16.01 -14.40 0.30
N PHE A 351 -15.64 -14.67 -0.95
CA PHE A 351 -16.28 -14.02 -2.11
C PHE A 351 -17.71 -14.48 -2.37
N TYR A 352 -18.17 -15.60 -1.77
CA TYR A 352 -19.57 -16.06 -1.86
C TYR A 352 -20.47 -15.38 -0.84
N ASN A 353 -19.88 -14.74 0.19
CA ASN A 353 -20.66 -14.04 1.19
C ASN A 353 -21.41 -12.85 0.57
N VAL A 354 -22.71 -12.77 0.87
CA VAL A 354 -23.55 -11.65 0.40
C VAL A 354 -23.29 -10.33 1.15
N ARG A 355 -22.62 -10.40 2.31
CA ARG A 355 -22.29 -9.23 3.13
C ARG A 355 -20.96 -8.63 2.70
N ILE A 356 -20.92 -8.03 1.53
CA ILE A 356 -19.71 -7.44 0.92
C ILE A 356 -19.00 -6.47 1.88
N ASN A 357 -19.76 -5.68 2.63
CA ASN A 357 -19.22 -4.73 3.62
C ASN A 357 -18.37 -5.39 4.73
N GLN A 358 -18.60 -6.67 5.02
CA GLN A 358 -17.81 -7.44 5.99
C GLN A 358 -16.53 -8.02 5.37
N GLU A 359 -16.62 -8.47 4.12
CA GLU A 359 -15.55 -9.21 3.45
C GLU A 359 -14.48 -8.28 2.84
N THR A 360 -14.89 -7.20 2.17
CA THR A 360 -13.96 -6.27 1.50
C THR A 360 -14.20 -4.81 1.90
N GLY A 361 -15.36 -4.47 2.41
CA GLY A 361 -15.79 -3.11 2.72
C GLY A 361 -15.30 -2.57 4.07
N PRO A 362 -16.10 -1.72 4.74
CA PRO A 362 -15.69 -0.99 5.95
C PRO A 362 -15.19 -1.87 7.10
N TYR A 363 -15.79 -3.05 7.31
CA TYR A 363 -15.34 -3.97 8.37
C TYR A 363 -13.97 -4.58 8.07
N PHE A 364 -13.71 -4.94 6.81
CA PHE A 364 -12.39 -5.39 6.37
C PHE A 364 -11.38 -4.25 6.50
N PHE A 365 -11.71 -3.05 6.02
CA PHE A 365 -10.86 -1.87 6.12
C PHE A 365 -10.45 -1.60 7.58
N ARG A 366 -11.42 -1.69 8.50
CA ARG A 366 -11.18 -1.50 9.94
C ARG A 366 -10.16 -2.47 10.53
N LYS A 367 -10.07 -3.70 10.03
CA LYS A 367 -9.08 -4.70 10.49
C LYS A 367 -7.63 -4.23 10.26
N GLY A 368 -7.37 -3.46 9.20
CA GLY A 368 -6.03 -2.92 8.90
C GLY A 368 -5.63 -1.74 9.76
N ILE A 369 -6.60 -1.01 10.34
CA ILE A 369 -6.35 0.26 11.02
C ILE A 369 -5.91 0.03 12.46
N ARG A 370 -4.75 0.62 12.81
CA ARG A 370 -4.26 0.67 14.18
C ARG A 370 -4.01 2.14 14.56
N THR A 371 -4.66 2.60 15.62
CA THR A 371 -4.62 4.02 16.06
C THR A 371 -3.22 4.50 16.41
N ARG A 372 -2.31 3.60 16.81
CA ARG A 372 -0.89 3.91 17.06
C ARG A 372 -0.10 4.32 15.80
N ASP A 373 -0.65 4.11 14.62
CA ASP A 373 0.05 4.27 13.34
C ASP A 373 -0.11 5.66 12.73
N LYS A 374 -0.18 6.71 13.52
CA LYS A 374 -0.40 8.10 13.06
C LYS A 374 -1.64 8.25 12.18
N VAL A 375 -2.75 7.70 12.64
CA VAL A 375 -4.05 7.84 11.99
C VAL A 375 -4.73 9.13 12.43
N HIS A 376 -5.13 9.95 11.46
CA HIS A 376 -5.98 11.12 11.71
C HIS A 376 -7.43 10.76 11.41
N VAL A 377 -8.31 10.96 12.39
CA VAL A 377 -9.73 10.67 12.25
C VAL A 377 -10.48 11.98 12.15
N ILE A 378 -11.13 12.19 11.01
CA ILE A 378 -12.00 13.35 10.78
C ILE A 378 -13.36 13.09 11.45
N ASP A 379 -13.91 14.11 12.09
CA ASP A 379 -15.23 14.03 12.71
C ASP A 379 -16.32 13.75 11.67
N THR A 380 -17.30 12.94 12.06
CA THR A 380 -18.37 12.47 11.16
C THR A 380 -19.14 13.63 10.52
N ASP A 381 -19.40 14.71 11.28
CA ASP A 381 -20.14 15.90 10.80
C ASP A 381 -19.44 16.66 9.66
N LYS A 382 -18.14 16.42 9.46
CA LYS A 382 -17.39 17.06 8.39
C LYS A 382 -17.44 16.32 7.06
N ILE A 383 -17.61 15.00 7.08
CA ILE A 383 -17.56 14.13 5.88
C ILE A 383 -18.90 13.42 5.64
N TYR A 384 -19.56 13.00 6.73
CA TYR A 384 -20.85 12.30 6.72
C TYR A 384 -21.87 13.03 7.61
N PRO A 385 -22.19 14.31 7.30
CA PRO A 385 -23.00 15.15 8.18
C PRO A 385 -24.41 14.60 8.43
N PHE A 386 -24.94 13.79 7.51
CA PHE A 386 -26.27 13.18 7.65
C PHE A 386 -26.33 12.13 8.76
N MET A 387 -25.22 11.46 9.04
CA MET A 387 -25.18 10.36 10.02
C MET A 387 -25.19 10.84 11.48
N VAL A 388 -24.88 12.12 11.71
CA VAL A 388 -24.79 12.70 13.07
C VAL A 388 -26.09 13.38 13.49
N ASN A 389 -26.81 13.94 12.52
CA ASN A 389 -27.89 14.89 12.81
C ASN A 389 -29.30 14.31 12.60
N ASP A 390 -29.40 13.07 12.13
CA ASP A 390 -30.70 12.49 11.76
C ASP A 390 -31.05 11.24 12.56
N SER A 391 -31.64 11.46 13.75
CA SER A 391 -32.65 10.53 14.29
C SER A 391 -33.92 10.48 13.38
N GLU A 392 -33.97 11.31 12.34
CA GLU A 392 -35.08 11.51 11.43
C GLU A 392 -34.68 11.48 9.95
N TYR A 393 -33.53 10.89 9.59
CA TYR A 393 -33.10 10.76 8.20
C TYR A 393 -34.20 10.09 7.36
N ARG A 394 -34.88 10.89 6.56
CA ARG A 394 -35.82 10.42 5.53
C ARG A 394 -35.16 10.59 4.16
N PRO A 395 -34.93 9.52 3.41
CA PRO A 395 -34.35 9.59 2.06
C PRO A 395 -35.08 10.60 1.12
N GLY A 396 -36.34 10.93 1.40
CA GLY A 396 -37.10 11.88 0.60
C GLY A 396 -36.77 13.36 0.79
N GLU A 397 -36.14 13.76 1.91
CA GLU A 397 -35.81 15.20 2.13
C GLU A 397 -34.56 15.63 1.35
N ILE A 398 -33.65 14.71 1.04
CA ILE A 398 -32.51 14.97 0.15
C ILE A 398 -33.02 15.24 -1.27
N ASN A 399 -34.04 14.51 -1.71
CA ASN A 399 -34.66 14.73 -3.01
C ASN A 399 -35.23 16.16 -3.20
N GLN A 400 -35.58 16.86 -2.15
CA GLN A 400 -36.03 18.25 -2.26
C GLN A 400 -34.91 19.24 -2.58
N CYS A 401 -33.66 18.94 -2.13
CA CYS A 401 -32.51 19.76 -2.50
C CYS A 401 -32.00 19.44 -3.92
N ILE A 402 -32.33 18.28 -4.47
CA ILE A 402 -31.83 17.78 -5.76
C ILE A 402 -32.77 18.14 -6.91
N SER A 403 -34.08 18.38 -6.65
CA SER A 403 -35.09 18.51 -7.68
C SER A 403 -35.13 19.87 -8.39
N GLU A 404 -34.40 20.88 -7.93
CA GLU A 404 -34.60 22.24 -8.44
C GLU A 404 -33.44 22.86 -9.23
N ASP A 405 -32.19 22.40 -9.10
CA ASP A 405 -31.06 22.79 -9.95
C ASP A 405 -29.76 22.13 -9.45
N ASP A 406 -28.97 21.53 -10.32
CA ASP A 406 -27.68 20.85 -9.96
C ASP A 406 -26.67 21.77 -9.25
N LYS A 407 -26.83 23.08 -9.39
CA LYS A 407 -26.05 24.11 -8.71
C LYS A 407 -26.47 24.35 -7.26
N LEU A 408 -27.70 24.01 -6.90
CA LEU A 408 -28.29 24.28 -5.59
C LEU A 408 -28.02 23.22 -4.52
N ILE A 409 -27.59 22.02 -4.92
CA ILE A 409 -27.29 20.91 -3.98
C ILE A 409 -26.20 21.35 -3.01
N HIS A 410 -25.13 21.93 -3.50
CA HIS A 410 -24.00 22.39 -2.67
C HIS A 410 -24.45 23.50 -1.72
N ASP A 411 -25.25 24.47 -2.18
CA ASP A 411 -25.72 25.58 -1.36
C ASP A 411 -26.74 25.14 -0.31
N CYS A 412 -27.61 24.20 -0.64
CA CYS A 412 -28.58 23.64 0.29
C CYS A 412 -27.87 22.83 1.41
N LEU A 413 -26.93 22.00 1.06
CA LEU A 413 -26.14 21.20 2.00
C LEU A 413 -25.25 22.10 2.87
N LYS A 414 -24.63 23.12 2.29
CA LYS A 414 -23.79 24.07 3.02
C LYS A 414 -24.59 24.93 4.00
N LYS A 415 -25.85 25.26 3.68
CA LYS A 415 -26.78 25.94 4.62
C LYS A 415 -27.16 25.02 5.78
N LYS A 416 -27.48 23.74 5.50
CA LYS A 416 -27.86 22.75 6.54
C LYS A 416 -26.67 22.30 7.35
N TYR A 417 -25.50 22.15 6.70
CA TYR A 417 -24.26 21.62 7.31
C TYR A 417 -23.04 22.55 7.06
N PRO A 418 -23.03 23.73 7.67
CA PRO A 418 -22.05 24.79 7.38
C PRO A 418 -20.58 24.37 7.72
N LYS A 419 -20.40 23.33 8.54
CA LYS A 419 -19.08 22.83 8.94
C LYS A 419 -18.60 21.66 8.07
N SER A 420 -19.42 21.16 7.15
CA SER A 420 -19.03 20.02 6.30
C SER A 420 -17.96 20.44 5.30
N LEU A 421 -16.99 19.57 5.13
CA LEU A 421 -15.91 19.66 4.13
C LEU A 421 -16.28 18.89 2.86
N ALA A 422 -16.98 17.78 3.06
CA ALA A 422 -17.49 16.91 2.02
C ALA A 422 -18.86 16.36 2.41
N VAL A 423 -19.57 15.81 1.44
CA VAL A 423 -20.86 15.17 1.66
C VAL A 423 -20.95 13.91 0.82
N TYR A 424 -21.36 12.81 1.42
CA TYR A 424 -21.67 11.57 0.72
C TYR A 424 -23.17 11.51 0.41
N GLN A 425 -23.53 11.52 -0.87
CA GLN A 425 -24.89 11.57 -1.38
C GLN A 425 -25.58 10.19 -1.38
N SER A 426 -25.75 9.57 -0.22
CA SER A 426 -26.25 8.18 -0.07
C SER A 426 -27.66 7.95 -0.62
N GLY A 427 -28.46 9.01 -0.81
CA GLY A 427 -29.84 8.92 -1.33
C GLY A 427 -29.94 8.45 -2.80
N PHE A 428 -28.82 8.40 -3.54
CA PHE A 428 -28.79 7.94 -4.94
C PHE A 428 -28.45 6.45 -5.12
N GLY A 429 -28.65 5.66 -4.10
CA GLY A 429 -28.30 4.25 -4.09
C GLY A 429 -26.84 4.04 -3.71
N GLY A 430 -26.60 3.37 -2.59
CA GLY A 430 -25.26 2.95 -2.21
C GLY A 430 -24.68 2.02 -3.26
N SER A 431 -23.35 1.96 -3.35
CA SER A 431 -22.61 1.03 -4.22
C SER A 431 -22.92 -0.47 -3.96
N TRP A 432 -23.75 -0.74 -2.98
CA TRP A 432 -24.13 -2.07 -2.47
C TRP A 432 -25.48 -2.60 -3.02
N SER A 433 -26.19 -1.81 -3.81
CA SER A 433 -27.55 -2.10 -4.26
C SER A 433 -27.66 -2.47 -5.75
N TRP A 434 -26.57 -2.91 -6.38
CA TRP A 434 -26.56 -3.33 -7.78
C TRP A 434 -26.16 -4.78 -7.95
#